data_08b28b3cda6f6715116473ec179c62d7
#
_entry.id   08b28b3cda6f6715116473ec179c62d7
#
_cell.length_a   1.000
_cell.length_b   1.000
_cell.length_c   1.000
_cell.angle_alpha   90.00
_cell.angle_beta   90.00
_cell.angle_gamma   90.00
#
_symmetry.space_group_name_H-M   'P 1'
#
loop_
_entity.id
_entity.type
_entity.pdbx_description
1 polymer ?
#
loop_
_entity_poly.entity_id
_entity_poly.type
_entity_poly.pdbx_seq_one_letter_code
_entity_poly.pdbx_strand_id
1 'polypeptide(L)'
;MRPDIIQRNNVNVRGSDGPVLLFAHGFGCNQNMWDRITPSFDATHRQVLFDYVGSGQSVLAAFDPHRYARLDGYAQDVLDVCDTLDLHSGVTFVGHSVSASIGLLASIARPELFDRLVLLGPSPCFLNHPPDYLGGFEAEDLEGLLALMDQNYMGWASYLAPVVTGSSGEH
;
A
#
# COMPACT_ATOMS: atom_id res chain seq x y z
N MET A 1 -0.78 -10.74 24.33
CA MET A 1 0.51 -10.11 23.95
C MET A 1 0.30 -9.56 22.54
N ARG A 2 0.55 -8.26 22.30
CA ARG A 2 0.46 -7.73 20.93
C ARG A 2 1.60 -8.35 20.11
N PRO A 3 1.35 -8.83 18.87
CA PRO A 3 2.43 -9.34 18.03
C PRO A 3 3.47 -8.24 17.80
N ASP A 4 4.73 -8.63 17.70
CA ASP A 4 5.80 -7.75 17.24
C ASP A 4 5.44 -7.16 15.87
N ILE A 5 5.78 -5.90 15.64
CA ILE A 5 5.45 -5.18 14.39
C ILE A 5 6.02 -5.90 13.17
N ILE A 6 7.24 -6.45 13.29
CA ILE A 6 7.88 -7.23 12.22
C ILE A 6 6.98 -8.40 11.80
N GLN A 7 6.46 -9.15 12.76
CA GLN A 7 5.54 -10.25 12.48
C GLN A 7 4.17 -9.74 12.07
N ARG A 8 3.63 -8.73 12.78
CA ARG A 8 2.30 -8.18 12.52
C ARG A 8 2.14 -7.79 11.06
N ASN A 9 3.12 -7.08 10.54
CA ASN A 9 3.11 -6.53 9.18
C ASN A 9 3.98 -7.33 8.19
N ASN A 10 4.42 -8.55 8.55
CA ASN A 10 5.30 -9.36 7.68
C ASN A 10 6.43 -8.52 7.05
N VAL A 11 7.17 -7.78 7.90
CA VAL A 11 8.19 -6.85 7.43
C VAL A 11 9.42 -7.59 6.92
N ASN A 12 9.86 -7.26 5.71
CA ASN A 12 11.06 -7.78 5.08
C ASN A 12 12.02 -6.63 4.74
N VAL A 13 13.27 -6.76 5.15
CA VAL A 13 14.33 -5.81 4.83
C VAL A 13 15.35 -6.49 3.95
N ARG A 14 15.73 -5.84 2.85
CA ARG A 14 16.68 -6.36 1.87
C ARG A 14 17.55 -5.24 1.28
N GLY A 15 18.51 -5.62 0.46
CA GLY A 15 19.39 -4.68 -0.24
C GLY A 15 20.62 -4.27 0.59
N SER A 16 21.20 -3.13 0.26
CA SER A 16 22.41 -2.59 0.89
C SER A 16 22.09 -1.66 2.07
N ASP A 17 23.11 -1.11 2.73
CA ASP A 17 22.97 -0.08 3.78
C ASP A 17 22.81 1.35 3.22
N GLY A 18 22.33 1.47 1.96
CA GLY A 18 22.10 2.74 1.30
C GLY A 18 20.85 3.48 1.78
N PRO A 19 20.43 4.55 1.05
CA PRO A 19 19.20 5.28 1.31
C PRO A 19 17.99 4.35 1.38
N VAL A 20 17.01 4.68 2.23
CA VAL A 20 15.87 3.81 2.48
C VAL A 20 14.77 4.00 1.44
N LEU A 21 14.32 2.88 0.86
CA LEU A 21 13.08 2.78 0.09
C LEU A 21 12.06 1.96 0.88
N LEU A 22 10.92 2.55 1.21
CA LEU A 22 9.81 1.88 1.89
C LEU A 22 8.68 1.64 0.88
N PHE A 23 8.44 0.38 0.54
CA PHE A 23 7.46 -0.02 -0.46
C PHE A 23 6.14 -0.43 0.16
N ALA A 24 5.05 0.23 -0.25
CA ALA A 24 3.70 0.01 0.25
C ALA A 24 2.74 -0.37 -0.90
N HIS A 25 2.12 -1.54 -0.76
CA HIS A 25 1.26 -2.13 -1.80
C HIS A 25 -0.14 -1.53 -1.85
N GLY A 26 -0.85 -1.74 -2.96
CA GLY A 26 -2.23 -1.32 -3.16
C GLY A 26 -3.26 -2.29 -2.56
N PHE A 27 -4.53 -1.89 -2.65
CA PHE A 27 -5.67 -2.72 -2.26
C PHE A 27 -5.69 -4.04 -3.04
N GLY A 28 -5.99 -5.14 -2.34
CA GLY A 28 -6.01 -6.48 -2.93
C GLY A 28 -4.63 -7.05 -3.29
N CYS A 29 -3.55 -6.34 -2.99
CA CYS A 29 -2.17 -6.78 -3.23
C CYS A 29 -1.46 -7.17 -1.92
N ASN A 30 -0.20 -7.56 -2.05
CA ASN A 30 0.76 -7.72 -0.96
C ASN A 30 2.14 -7.25 -1.45
N GLN A 31 3.14 -7.31 -0.59
CA GLN A 31 4.49 -6.84 -0.90
C GLN A 31 5.15 -7.51 -2.12
N ASN A 32 4.72 -8.72 -2.52
CA ASN A 32 5.29 -9.42 -3.68
C ASN A 32 5.02 -8.70 -5.02
N MET A 33 4.08 -7.74 -5.06
CA MET A 33 3.88 -6.91 -6.24
C MET A 33 5.14 -6.16 -6.67
N TRP A 34 6.08 -5.95 -5.74
CA TRP A 34 7.32 -5.23 -5.94
C TRP A 34 8.48 -6.11 -6.42
N ASP A 35 8.31 -7.44 -6.49
CA ASP A 35 9.39 -8.40 -6.76
C ASP A 35 10.13 -8.17 -8.09
N ARG A 36 9.45 -7.58 -9.09
CA ARG A 36 10.06 -7.26 -10.38
C ARG A 36 10.85 -5.96 -10.38
N ILE A 37 10.63 -5.10 -9.39
CA ILE A 37 11.25 -3.76 -9.31
C ILE A 37 12.40 -3.76 -8.32
N THR A 38 12.23 -4.38 -7.17
CA THR A 38 13.18 -4.36 -6.05
C THR A 38 14.57 -4.84 -6.39
N PRO A 39 14.82 -5.85 -7.27
CA PRO A 39 16.18 -6.27 -7.61
C PRO A 39 17.05 -5.15 -8.20
N SER A 40 16.44 -4.17 -8.87
CA SER A 40 17.16 -3.03 -9.44
C SER A 40 17.77 -2.09 -8.39
N PHE A 41 17.34 -2.19 -7.15
CA PHE A 41 17.77 -1.34 -6.03
C PHE A 41 18.63 -2.08 -5.00
N ASP A 42 18.79 -3.41 -5.11
CA ASP A 42 19.50 -4.21 -4.11
C ASP A 42 20.94 -3.75 -3.83
N ALA A 43 21.64 -3.27 -4.86
CA ALA A 43 23.01 -2.83 -4.73
C ALA A 43 23.18 -1.42 -4.14
N THR A 44 22.10 -0.62 -4.12
CA THR A 44 22.19 0.83 -3.85
C THR A 44 21.32 1.33 -2.70
N HIS A 45 20.29 0.56 -2.32
CA HIS A 45 19.30 1.00 -1.34
C HIS A 45 19.02 -0.06 -0.29
N ARG A 46 18.71 0.39 0.91
CA ARG A 46 18.04 -0.43 1.92
C ARG A 46 16.55 -0.42 1.61
N GLN A 47 15.99 -1.59 1.34
CA GLN A 47 14.60 -1.73 0.94
C GLN A 47 13.79 -2.33 2.08
N VAL A 48 12.70 -1.69 2.43
CA VAL A 48 11.73 -2.15 3.42
C VAL A 48 10.43 -2.47 2.70
N LEU A 49 9.99 -3.72 2.80
CA LEU A 49 8.73 -4.21 2.27
C LEU A 49 7.88 -4.72 3.43
N PHE A 50 6.58 -4.56 3.36
CA PHE A 50 5.67 -5.02 4.38
C PHE A 50 4.27 -5.28 3.82
N ASP A 51 3.46 -6.02 4.57
CA ASP A 51 2.04 -6.20 4.30
C ASP A 51 1.23 -5.41 5.32
N TYR A 52 0.22 -4.67 4.85
CA TYR A 52 -0.76 -4.08 5.78
C TYR A 52 -1.52 -5.17 6.51
N VAL A 53 -1.93 -4.91 7.76
CA VAL A 53 -2.77 -5.84 8.50
C VAL A 53 -4.05 -6.11 7.73
N GLY A 54 -4.37 -7.39 7.52
CA GLY A 54 -5.45 -7.85 6.68
C GLY A 54 -5.06 -8.21 5.24
N SER A 55 -3.77 -8.04 4.88
CA SER A 55 -3.25 -8.38 3.55
C SER A 55 -2.06 -9.33 3.63
N GLY A 56 -1.80 -10.07 2.56
CA GLY A 56 -0.62 -10.90 2.39
C GLY A 56 -0.42 -11.91 3.53
N GLN A 57 0.77 -11.87 4.13
CA GLN A 57 1.15 -12.72 5.25
C GLN A 57 1.15 -11.97 6.60
N SER A 58 0.50 -10.82 6.67
CA SER A 58 0.28 -10.12 7.92
C SER A 58 -0.51 -10.95 8.93
N VAL A 59 -0.37 -10.66 10.22
CA VAL A 59 -1.12 -11.37 11.27
C VAL A 59 -2.58 -10.93 11.25
N LEU A 60 -3.46 -11.73 10.65
CA LEU A 60 -4.89 -11.42 10.53
C LEU A 60 -5.57 -11.16 11.89
N ALA A 61 -5.16 -11.87 12.94
CA ALA A 61 -5.69 -11.66 14.30
C ALA A 61 -5.35 -10.28 14.90
N ALA A 62 -4.47 -9.50 14.26
CA ALA A 62 -4.16 -8.12 14.64
C ALA A 62 -5.14 -7.10 14.02
N PHE A 63 -6.04 -7.55 13.15
CA PHE A 63 -7.03 -6.67 12.54
C PHE A 63 -8.04 -6.19 13.59
N ASP A 64 -8.10 -4.88 13.76
CA ASP A 64 -9.08 -4.20 14.61
C ASP A 64 -9.96 -3.31 13.72
N PRO A 65 -11.27 -3.59 13.59
CA PRO A 65 -12.15 -2.82 12.73
C PRO A 65 -12.27 -1.35 13.13
N HIS A 66 -12.01 -0.98 14.38
CA HIS A 66 -11.99 0.41 14.82
C HIS A 66 -10.71 1.13 14.34
N ARG A 67 -9.54 0.47 14.45
CA ARG A 67 -8.26 1.00 13.97
C ARG A 67 -8.26 1.16 12.45
N TYR A 68 -8.76 0.16 11.73
CA TYR A 68 -8.71 0.10 10.26
C TYR A 68 -10.00 0.57 9.57
N ALA A 69 -10.91 1.20 10.31
CA ALA A 69 -12.09 1.87 9.73
C ALA A 69 -11.72 3.07 8.83
N ARG A 70 -10.51 3.61 8.98
CA ARG A 70 -9.98 4.75 8.24
C ARG A 70 -8.53 4.50 7.81
N LEU A 71 -8.07 5.25 6.81
CA LEU A 71 -6.68 5.16 6.33
C LEU A 71 -5.64 5.58 7.37
N ASP A 72 -6.02 6.36 8.38
CA ASP A 72 -5.15 6.73 9.51
C ASP A 72 -4.58 5.50 10.25
N GLY A 73 -5.36 4.42 10.38
CA GLY A 73 -4.89 3.17 10.98
C GLY A 73 -3.77 2.51 10.19
N TYR A 74 -3.86 2.55 8.87
CA TYR A 74 -2.83 2.05 7.96
C TYR A 74 -1.62 2.99 7.89
N ALA A 75 -1.83 4.32 7.96
CA ALA A 75 -0.73 5.28 8.10
C ALA A 75 0.06 5.04 9.38
N GLN A 76 -0.64 4.70 10.50
CA GLN A 76 0.03 4.31 11.73
C GLN A 76 0.83 3.01 11.58
N ASP A 77 0.40 2.05 10.75
CA ASP A 77 1.21 0.85 10.47
C ASP A 77 2.52 1.21 9.78
N VAL A 78 2.51 2.15 8.82
CA VAL A 78 3.73 2.67 8.18
C VAL A 78 4.68 3.27 9.22
N LEU A 79 4.16 4.09 10.12
CA LEU A 79 4.95 4.73 11.18
C LEU A 79 5.49 3.70 12.19
N ASP A 80 4.66 2.72 12.60
CA ASP A 80 5.07 1.62 13.49
C ASP A 80 6.21 0.79 12.87
N VAL A 81 6.17 0.52 11.57
CA VAL A 81 7.24 -0.17 10.83
C VAL A 81 8.53 0.66 10.85
N CYS A 82 8.44 1.96 10.55
CA CYS A 82 9.60 2.85 10.60
C CYS A 82 10.22 2.91 11.99
N ASP A 83 9.40 3.08 13.03
CA ASP A 83 9.88 3.13 14.43
C ASP A 83 10.57 1.82 14.84
N THR A 84 10.00 0.67 14.45
CA THR A 84 10.58 -0.64 14.77
C THR A 84 11.92 -0.88 14.10
N LEU A 85 12.14 -0.28 12.92
CA LEU A 85 13.40 -0.35 12.17
C LEU A 85 14.38 0.78 12.48
N ASP A 86 14.07 1.61 13.49
CA ASP A 86 14.87 2.76 13.91
C ASP A 86 15.08 3.80 12.79
N LEU A 87 14.05 4.00 11.96
CA LEU A 87 14.04 4.98 10.88
C LEU A 87 13.41 6.28 11.37
N HIS A 88 14.19 7.36 11.39
CA HIS A 88 13.76 8.66 11.93
C HIS A 88 13.74 9.78 10.88
N SER A 89 14.40 9.57 9.74
CA SER A 89 14.47 10.52 8.63
C SER A 89 15.00 9.84 7.36
N GLY A 90 14.99 10.52 6.23
CA GLY A 90 15.64 10.06 4.99
C GLY A 90 14.87 8.96 4.25
N VAL A 91 13.61 8.70 4.61
CA VAL A 91 12.83 7.66 3.96
C VAL A 91 12.23 8.16 2.65
N THR A 92 12.48 7.43 1.57
CA THR A 92 11.69 7.56 0.34
C THR A 92 10.55 6.54 0.39
N PHE A 93 9.33 7.02 0.55
CA PHE A 93 8.13 6.19 0.52
C PHE A 93 7.67 5.96 -0.92
N VAL A 94 7.39 4.71 -1.29
CA VAL A 94 6.88 4.30 -2.60
C VAL A 94 5.53 3.63 -2.40
N GLY A 95 4.45 4.34 -2.69
CA GLY A 95 3.08 3.88 -2.46
C GLY A 95 2.29 3.70 -3.76
N HIS A 96 1.65 2.54 -3.91
CA HIS A 96 0.76 2.26 -5.04
C HIS A 96 -0.70 2.40 -4.63
N SER A 97 -1.49 3.09 -5.48
CA SER A 97 -2.95 3.21 -5.33
C SER A 97 -3.34 3.81 -3.97
N VAL A 98 -4.12 3.10 -3.15
CA VAL A 98 -4.50 3.53 -1.79
C VAL A 98 -3.31 3.88 -0.90
N SER A 99 -2.17 3.23 -1.11
CA SER A 99 -0.94 3.55 -0.36
C SER A 99 -0.39 4.94 -0.68
N ALA A 100 -0.74 5.54 -1.81
CA ALA A 100 -0.42 6.95 -2.06
C ALA A 100 -1.09 7.86 -1.01
N SER A 101 -2.38 7.66 -0.74
CA SER A 101 -3.11 8.41 0.30
C SER A 101 -2.62 8.08 1.70
N ILE A 102 -2.30 6.81 1.98
CA ILE A 102 -1.74 6.37 3.27
C ILE A 102 -0.39 7.04 3.52
N GLY A 103 0.49 7.08 2.51
CA GLY A 103 1.80 7.74 2.60
C GLY A 103 1.68 9.25 2.83
N LEU A 104 0.72 9.92 2.20
CA LEU A 104 0.42 11.33 2.48
C LEU A 104 -0.02 11.53 3.93
N LEU A 105 -0.92 10.70 4.47
CA LEU A 105 -1.35 10.80 5.88
C LEU A 105 -0.17 10.55 6.83
N ALA A 106 0.67 9.56 6.56
CA ALA A 106 1.86 9.28 7.35
C ALA A 106 2.85 10.46 7.32
N SER A 107 3.04 11.10 6.14
CA SER A 107 3.93 12.27 6.01
C SER A 107 3.40 13.54 6.67
N ILE A 108 2.08 13.70 6.75
CA ILE A 108 1.46 14.78 7.52
C ILE A 108 1.68 14.56 9.02
N ALA A 109 1.56 13.32 9.48
CA ALA A 109 1.75 12.97 10.89
C ALA A 109 3.21 13.06 11.34
N ARG A 110 4.17 12.75 10.45
CA ARG A 110 5.62 12.77 10.72
C ARG A 110 6.41 13.28 9.51
N PRO A 111 6.37 14.60 9.25
CA PRO A 111 6.98 15.19 8.06
C PRO A 111 8.50 15.03 8.00
N GLU A 112 9.18 14.97 9.15
CA GLU A 112 10.64 14.81 9.25
C GLU A 112 11.14 13.43 8.83
N LEU A 113 10.26 12.43 8.80
CA LEU A 113 10.60 11.04 8.48
C LEU A 113 10.87 10.85 6.98
N PHE A 114 10.10 11.55 6.13
CA PHE A 114 10.08 11.30 4.69
C PHE A 114 10.78 12.40 3.90
N ASP A 115 11.82 12.02 3.15
CA ASP A 115 12.46 12.93 2.20
C ASP A 115 11.67 13.04 0.89
N ARG A 116 11.04 11.94 0.47
CA ARG A 116 10.31 11.84 -0.79
C ARG A 116 9.11 10.91 -0.68
N LEU A 117 8.07 11.24 -1.44
CA LEU A 117 6.92 10.38 -1.69
C LEU A 117 6.85 10.09 -3.19
N VAL A 118 6.93 8.83 -3.57
CA VAL A 118 6.68 8.34 -4.93
C VAL A 118 5.28 7.73 -4.93
N LEU A 119 4.34 8.38 -5.58
CA LEU A 119 2.93 8.03 -5.57
C LEU A 119 2.55 7.47 -6.95
N LEU A 120 2.26 6.17 -6.99
CA LEU A 120 1.93 5.45 -8.23
C LEU A 120 0.42 5.23 -8.31
N GLY A 121 -0.22 5.81 -9.33
CA GLY A 121 -1.68 5.75 -9.50
C GLY A 121 -2.46 6.36 -8.33
N PRO A 122 -2.09 7.57 -7.85
CA PRO A 122 -2.78 8.19 -6.72
C PRO A 122 -4.19 8.62 -7.10
N SER A 123 -5.13 8.45 -6.16
CA SER A 123 -6.45 9.07 -6.23
C SER A 123 -6.90 9.47 -4.84
N PRO A 124 -7.46 10.67 -4.65
CA PRO A 124 -8.05 11.07 -3.38
C PRO A 124 -9.34 10.29 -3.09
N CYS A 125 -10.08 9.92 -4.12
CA CYS A 125 -11.31 9.13 -4.03
C CYS A 125 -11.60 8.48 -5.39
N PHE A 126 -11.92 7.19 -5.40
CA PHE A 126 -12.30 6.48 -6.63
C PHE A 126 -13.79 6.59 -6.95
N LEU A 127 -14.62 7.02 -5.99
CA LEU A 127 -16.06 7.19 -6.16
C LEU A 127 -16.36 8.52 -6.83
N ASN A 128 -17.31 8.49 -7.78
CA ASN A 128 -17.87 9.70 -8.37
C ASN A 128 -18.75 10.45 -7.37
N HIS A 129 -18.65 11.77 -7.34
CA HIS A 129 -19.52 12.68 -6.59
C HIS A 129 -20.03 13.78 -7.55
N PRO A 130 -20.99 13.46 -8.43
CA PRO A 130 -21.47 14.44 -9.40
C PRO A 130 -22.21 15.60 -8.71
N PRO A 131 -22.20 16.83 -9.29
CA PRO A 131 -21.52 17.16 -10.56
C PRO A 131 -20.03 17.51 -10.42
N ASP A 132 -19.50 17.65 -9.19
CA ASP A 132 -18.27 18.38 -8.92
C ASP A 132 -17.02 17.51 -8.97
N TYR A 133 -17.15 16.16 -8.87
CA TYR A 133 -16.01 15.28 -8.82
C TYR A 133 -16.26 13.95 -9.55
N LEU A 134 -15.30 13.57 -10.41
CA LEU A 134 -15.28 12.30 -11.13
C LEU A 134 -14.09 11.46 -10.64
N GLY A 135 -14.37 10.46 -9.79
CA GLY A 135 -13.38 9.53 -9.25
C GLY A 135 -13.11 8.33 -10.16
N GLY A 136 -14.01 8.06 -11.09
CA GLY A 136 -13.89 6.99 -12.09
C GLY A 136 -14.87 5.83 -11.92
N PHE A 137 -15.48 5.66 -10.76
CA PHE A 137 -16.44 4.58 -10.48
C PHE A 137 -17.72 5.10 -9.85
N GLU A 138 -18.84 4.50 -10.24
CA GLU A 138 -20.09 4.61 -9.48
C GLU A 138 -20.06 3.68 -8.26
N ALA A 139 -20.93 3.93 -7.28
CA ALA A 139 -20.97 3.13 -6.04
C ALA A 139 -21.25 1.64 -6.34
N GLU A 140 -22.18 1.38 -7.25
CA GLU A 140 -22.57 0.03 -7.67
C GLU A 140 -21.40 -0.72 -8.35
N ASP A 141 -20.55 -0.02 -9.12
CA ASP A 141 -19.36 -0.60 -9.75
C ASP A 141 -18.35 -1.05 -8.68
N LEU A 142 -18.13 -0.21 -7.66
CA LEU A 142 -17.22 -0.56 -6.55
C LEU A 142 -17.75 -1.73 -5.71
N GLU A 143 -19.05 -1.75 -5.42
CA GLU A 143 -19.70 -2.87 -4.73
C GLU A 143 -19.56 -4.16 -5.53
N GLY A 144 -19.79 -4.10 -6.85
CA GLY A 144 -19.61 -5.21 -7.78
C GLY A 144 -18.17 -5.73 -7.80
N LEU A 145 -17.19 -4.82 -7.83
CA LEU A 145 -15.76 -5.17 -7.77
C LEU A 145 -15.37 -5.84 -6.45
N LEU A 146 -15.88 -5.37 -5.31
CA LEU A 146 -15.63 -5.97 -4.00
C LEU A 146 -16.27 -7.36 -3.90
N ALA A 147 -17.51 -7.52 -4.39
CA ALA A 147 -18.19 -8.80 -4.43
C ALA A 147 -17.46 -9.83 -5.32
N LEU A 148 -16.95 -9.39 -6.48
CA LEU A 148 -16.15 -10.23 -7.36
C LEU A 148 -14.84 -10.65 -6.71
N MET A 149 -14.17 -9.76 -5.99
CA MET A 149 -12.94 -10.06 -5.26
C MET A 149 -13.16 -11.13 -4.19
N ASP A 150 -14.26 -11.03 -3.43
CA ASP A 150 -14.62 -12.01 -2.39
C ASP A 150 -14.92 -13.40 -2.97
N GLN A 151 -15.63 -13.46 -4.10
CA GLN A 151 -16.05 -14.69 -4.74
C GLN A 151 -14.98 -15.33 -5.63
N ASN A 152 -14.19 -14.52 -6.33
CA ASN A 152 -13.20 -14.96 -7.32
C ASN A 152 -12.07 -13.94 -7.48
N TYR A 153 -11.11 -13.98 -6.57
CA TYR A 153 -9.96 -13.09 -6.56
C TYR A 153 -9.19 -13.04 -7.90
N MET A 154 -8.97 -14.20 -8.54
CA MET A 154 -8.26 -14.26 -9.82
C MET A 154 -9.06 -13.61 -10.95
N GLY A 155 -10.38 -13.81 -10.96
CA GLY A 155 -11.28 -13.14 -11.90
C GLY A 155 -11.29 -11.62 -11.70
N TRP A 156 -11.34 -11.18 -10.45
CA TRP A 156 -11.22 -9.76 -10.08
C TRP A 156 -9.90 -9.16 -10.56
N ALA A 157 -8.78 -9.82 -10.28
CA ALA A 157 -7.45 -9.34 -10.68
C ALA A 157 -7.31 -9.26 -12.21
N SER A 158 -7.81 -10.26 -12.94
CA SER A 158 -7.79 -10.29 -14.41
C SER A 158 -8.68 -9.21 -15.03
N TYR A 159 -9.80 -8.87 -14.41
CA TYR A 159 -10.67 -7.79 -14.85
C TYR A 159 -10.06 -6.41 -14.57
N LEU A 160 -9.54 -6.20 -13.35
CA LEU A 160 -9.09 -4.90 -12.93
C LEU A 160 -7.73 -4.50 -13.52
N ALA A 161 -6.83 -5.44 -13.76
CA ALA A 161 -5.48 -5.15 -14.22
C ALA A 161 -5.44 -4.35 -15.54
N PRO A 162 -6.20 -4.68 -16.60
CA PRO A 162 -6.27 -3.87 -17.81
C PRO A 162 -6.83 -2.48 -17.60
N VAL A 163 -7.82 -2.35 -16.71
CA VAL A 163 -8.44 -1.05 -16.36
C VAL A 163 -7.42 -0.13 -15.70
N VAL A 164 -6.67 -0.65 -14.72
CA VAL A 164 -5.67 0.12 -13.97
C VAL A 164 -4.48 0.51 -14.85
N THR A 165 -4.05 -0.37 -15.76
CA THR A 165 -2.90 -0.11 -16.64
C THR A 165 -3.25 0.66 -17.89
N GLY A 166 -4.55 0.87 -18.19
CA GLY A 166 -5.01 1.52 -19.41
C GLY A 166 -4.68 0.69 -20.68
N SER A 167 -4.34 -0.58 -20.51
CA SER A 167 -4.09 -1.48 -21.63
C SER A 167 -5.43 -2.03 -22.13
N SER A 168 -5.98 -1.42 -23.19
CA SER A 168 -7.00 -2.08 -24.02
C SER A 168 -6.38 -3.38 -24.55
N GLY A 169 -6.98 -4.54 -24.17
CA GLY A 169 -6.45 -5.86 -24.44
C GLY A 169 -6.20 -6.16 -25.94
N GLU A 170 -5.11 -5.67 -26.44
CA GLU A 170 -4.46 -6.11 -27.66
C GLU A 170 -3.17 -6.84 -27.26
N HIS A 171 -3.32 -8.15 -27.06
CA HIS A 171 -2.22 -9.12 -27.13
C HIS A 171 -2.66 -10.34 -27.89
#